data_3c23b0127a6332e17d771806bb7398ac
#
_entry.id   3c23b0127a6332e17d771806bb7398ac
#
_cell.length_a   1.000
_cell.length_b   1.000
_cell.length_c   1.000
_cell.angle_alpha   90.00
_cell.angle_beta   90.00
_cell.angle_gamma   90.00
#
_symmetry.space_group_name_H-M   'P 1'
#
loop_
_entity.id
_entity.type
_entity.pdbx_description
1 polymer ?
#
loop_
_entity_poly.entity_id
_entity_poly.type
_entity_poly.pdbx_seq_one_letter_code
_entity_poly.pdbx_strand_id
1 'polypeptide(L)'
;MIDAKPLAGERILITGASSGLGAHIARLAVDAGAEVVVAARRVDALEALVSELQDAGGTAEALPLDVTDSASVEQLFAALAGRLPSVLVNNAGMEPGVFSFLDLDEAGWDATINTNLKGTWLMARAAARAWREAGLGGNIVNVASILAFRQQKGVTPYAVSKAGVVQLTKQIALEGARFSLRCNALAPGYFRSAVSARLLDSPEAEAFLRPIPQRRAGVLEDYDGAFLLLAGRASAHMTGQVITVDGGHLVSSL
;
A
#
# COMPACT_ATOMS: atom_id res chain seq x y z
N MET A 1 -19.79 -19.78 4.27
CA MET A 1 -19.90 -18.64 5.22
C MET A 1 -18.62 -17.82 5.07
N ILE A 2 -18.72 -16.52 4.89
CA ILE A 2 -17.55 -15.63 4.95
C ILE A 2 -17.13 -15.59 6.42
N ASP A 3 -15.87 -15.88 6.70
CA ASP A 3 -15.33 -15.86 8.06
C ASP A 3 -15.52 -14.46 8.66
N ALA A 4 -16.01 -14.40 9.89
CA ALA A 4 -16.21 -13.12 10.59
C ALA A 4 -14.88 -12.40 10.86
N LYS A 5 -13.75 -13.15 10.88
CA LYS A 5 -12.39 -12.64 11.07
C LYS A 5 -11.45 -13.21 10.00
N PRO A 6 -11.54 -12.72 8.75
CA PRO A 6 -10.83 -13.31 7.61
C PRO A 6 -9.31 -13.21 7.68
N LEU A 7 -8.76 -12.40 8.60
CA LEU A 7 -7.33 -12.24 8.84
C LEU A 7 -6.87 -12.81 10.18
N ALA A 8 -7.72 -13.63 10.84
CA ALA A 8 -7.35 -14.27 12.10
C ALA A 8 -6.09 -15.12 11.94
N GLY A 9 -5.11 -14.91 12.84
CA GLY A 9 -3.82 -15.58 12.83
C GLY A 9 -2.79 -15.00 11.85
N GLU A 10 -3.15 -13.98 11.07
CA GLU A 10 -2.18 -13.25 10.27
C GLU A 10 -1.50 -12.14 11.11
N ARG A 11 -0.22 -11.92 10.87
CA ARG A 11 0.54 -10.77 11.36
C ARG A 11 0.93 -9.91 10.16
N ILE A 12 0.50 -8.65 10.14
CA ILE A 12 0.57 -7.79 8.96
C ILE A 12 1.48 -6.59 9.24
N LEU A 13 2.57 -6.46 8.48
CA LEU A 13 3.42 -5.28 8.47
C LEU A 13 2.91 -4.27 7.43
N ILE A 14 2.60 -3.05 7.88
CA ILE A 14 2.03 -1.99 7.02
C ILE A 14 2.99 -0.80 7.01
N THR A 15 3.56 -0.48 5.84
CA THR A 15 4.42 0.69 5.67
C THR A 15 3.60 1.94 5.37
N GLY A 16 4.07 3.12 5.84
CA GLY A 16 3.36 4.38 5.64
C GLY A 16 2.04 4.46 6.41
N ALA A 17 1.93 3.76 7.54
CA ALA A 17 0.71 3.64 8.32
C ALA A 17 0.39 4.87 9.20
N SER A 18 1.22 5.90 9.20
CA SER A 18 1.00 7.08 10.05
C SER A 18 -0.18 7.98 9.62
N SER A 19 -0.85 7.69 8.50
CA SER A 19 -2.04 8.43 8.02
C SER A 19 -2.71 7.73 6.82
N GLY A 20 -3.87 8.26 6.41
CA GLY A 20 -4.53 7.91 5.16
C GLY A 20 -4.86 6.43 5.02
N LEU A 21 -4.63 5.88 3.82
CA LEU A 21 -4.95 4.48 3.51
C LEU A 21 -4.20 3.49 4.40
N GLY A 22 -2.94 3.76 4.75
CA GLY A 22 -2.16 2.86 5.61
C GLY A 22 -2.73 2.75 7.03
N ALA A 23 -3.15 3.86 7.62
CA ALA A 23 -3.81 3.87 8.94
C ALA A 23 -5.20 3.20 8.88
N HIS A 24 -5.96 3.42 7.79
CA HIS A 24 -7.23 2.74 7.57
C HIS A 24 -7.05 1.22 7.45
N ILE A 25 -6.08 0.78 6.65
CA ILE A 25 -5.75 -0.66 6.52
C ILE A 25 -5.37 -1.27 7.87
N ALA A 26 -4.66 -0.54 8.73
CA ALA A 26 -4.29 -1.05 10.06
C ALA A 26 -5.53 -1.30 10.94
N ARG A 27 -6.49 -0.37 10.95
CA ARG A 27 -7.78 -0.53 11.66
C ARG A 27 -8.56 -1.73 11.12
N LEU A 28 -8.74 -1.76 9.81
CA LEU A 28 -9.45 -2.84 9.13
C LEU A 28 -8.82 -4.21 9.40
N ALA A 29 -7.47 -4.29 9.39
CA ALA A 29 -6.77 -5.55 9.66
C ALA A 29 -6.99 -6.04 11.09
N VAL A 30 -6.95 -5.14 12.08
CA VAL A 30 -7.27 -5.46 13.48
C VAL A 30 -8.72 -5.92 13.62
N ASP A 31 -9.68 -5.20 13.03
CA ASP A 31 -11.09 -5.57 13.05
C ASP A 31 -11.33 -6.93 12.39
N ALA A 32 -10.55 -7.26 11.37
CA ALA A 32 -10.55 -8.56 10.70
C ALA A 32 -9.79 -9.66 11.45
N GLY A 33 -9.21 -9.37 12.63
CA GLY A 33 -8.59 -10.33 13.52
C GLY A 33 -7.08 -10.50 13.36
N ALA A 34 -6.41 -9.64 12.58
CA ALA A 34 -4.96 -9.66 12.45
C ALA A 34 -4.27 -8.98 13.63
N GLU A 35 -3.02 -9.36 13.86
CA GLU A 35 -2.04 -8.55 14.56
C GLU A 35 -1.35 -7.62 13.56
N VAL A 36 -1.10 -6.37 13.92
CA VAL A 36 -0.48 -5.41 13.03
C VAL A 36 0.83 -4.84 13.55
N VAL A 37 1.77 -4.65 12.64
CA VAL A 37 2.98 -3.86 12.82
C VAL A 37 2.85 -2.64 11.91
N VAL A 38 2.76 -1.47 12.50
CA VAL A 38 2.65 -0.21 11.78
C VAL A 38 4.02 0.46 11.69
N ALA A 39 4.45 0.83 10.49
CA ALA A 39 5.78 1.36 10.27
C ALA A 39 5.77 2.64 9.42
N ALA A 40 6.45 3.68 9.88
CA ALA A 40 6.64 4.96 9.18
C ALA A 40 7.72 5.80 9.86
N ARG A 41 8.03 6.97 9.26
CA ARG A 41 8.98 7.94 9.83
C ARG A 41 8.42 8.72 11.03
N ARG A 42 7.10 8.98 11.05
CA ARG A 42 6.42 9.76 12.11
C ARG A 42 6.02 8.83 13.25
N VAL A 43 6.93 8.65 14.21
CA VAL A 43 6.75 7.71 15.31
C VAL A 43 5.58 8.10 16.20
N ASP A 44 5.46 9.39 16.57
CA ASP A 44 4.35 9.88 17.43
C ASP A 44 2.97 9.54 16.84
N ALA A 45 2.82 9.67 15.51
CA ALA A 45 1.57 9.31 14.83
C ALA A 45 1.32 7.80 14.79
N LEU A 46 2.38 6.98 14.77
CA LEU A 46 2.26 5.53 14.88
C LEU A 46 1.87 5.09 16.29
N GLU A 47 2.47 5.70 17.31
CA GLU A 47 2.15 5.41 18.72
C GLU A 47 0.69 5.76 19.05
N ALA A 48 0.21 6.90 18.55
CA ALA A 48 -1.20 7.28 18.67
C ALA A 48 -2.14 6.26 18.00
N LEU A 49 -1.79 5.79 16.79
CA LEU A 49 -2.55 4.75 16.10
C LEU A 49 -2.51 3.42 16.87
N VAL A 50 -1.36 3.02 17.38
CA VAL A 50 -1.22 1.78 18.18
C VAL A 50 -2.08 1.85 19.44
N SER A 51 -2.06 2.98 20.17
CA SER A 51 -2.93 3.17 21.33
C SER A 51 -4.41 3.01 20.98
N GLU A 52 -4.87 3.66 19.90
CA GLU A 52 -6.24 3.52 19.39
C GLU A 52 -6.60 2.05 19.08
N LEU A 53 -5.70 1.32 18.39
CA LEU A 53 -5.93 -0.07 18.00
C LEU A 53 -5.96 -1.01 19.22
N GLN A 54 -5.13 -0.76 20.22
CA GLN A 54 -5.09 -1.53 21.46
C GLN A 54 -6.32 -1.24 22.34
N ASP A 55 -6.77 0.00 22.42
CA ASP A 55 -8.00 0.39 23.11
C ASP A 55 -9.24 -0.28 22.49
N ALA A 56 -9.21 -0.54 21.18
CA ALA A 56 -10.23 -1.34 20.47
C ALA A 56 -10.08 -2.86 20.68
N GLY A 57 -9.11 -3.31 21.50
CA GLY A 57 -8.87 -4.72 21.82
C GLY A 57 -7.97 -5.45 20.81
N GLY A 58 -7.33 -4.74 19.90
CA GLY A 58 -6.41 -5.29 18.91
C GLY A 58 -4.99 -5.48 19.44
N THR A 59 -4.18 -6.22 18.68
CA THR A 59 -2.74 -6.34 18.91
C THR A 59 -1.99 -5.53 17.86
N ALA A 60 -1.26 -4.52 18.31
CA ALA A 60 -0.54 -3.61 17.43
C ALA A 60 0.80 -3.19 18.06
N GLU A 61 1.81 -2.98 17.21
CA GLU A 61 3.10 -2.38 17.59
C GLU A 61 3.56 -1.36 16.55
N ALA A 62 4.32 -0.36 16.97
CA ALA A 62 4.90 0.68 16.13
C ALA A 62 6.40 0.48 15.96
N LEU A 63 6.90 0.59 14.73
CA LEU A 63 8.33 0.56 14.44
C LEU A 63 8.72 1.74 13.54
N PRO A 64 9.83 2.44 13.82
CA PRO A 64 10.34 3.48 12.95
C PRO A 64 10.82 2.89 11.62
N LEU A 65 10.51 3.58 10.51
CA LEU A 65 10.92 3.12 9.19
C LEU A 65 11.06 4.29 8.21
N ASP A 66 12.22 4.38 7.58
CA ASP A 66 12.37 5.07 6.30
C ASP A 66 12.58 4.05 5.19
N VAL A 67 11.60 3.88 4.31
CA VAL A 67 11.67 2.91 3.20
C VAL A 67 12.74 3.25 2.16
N THR A 68 13.26 4.49 2.16
CA THR A 68 14.32 4.94 1.24
C THR A 68 15.71 4.55 1.71
N ASP A 69 15.85 4.24 2.99
CA ASP A 69 17.12 3.86 3.64
C ASP A 69 17.18 2.33 3.86
N SER A 70 18.15 1.69 3.20
CA SER A 70 18.36 0.25 3.34
C SER A 70 18.74 -0.18 4.75
N ALA A 71 19.47 0.66 5.49
CA ALA A 71 19.84 0.35 6.88
C ALA A 71 18.61 0.39 7.79
N SER A 72 17.71 1.35 7.59
CA SER A 72 16.43 1.41 8.32
C SER A 72 15.55 0.18 8.04
N VAL A 73 15.51 -0.28 6.78
CA VAL A 73 14.78 -1.51 6.41
C VAL A 73 15.41 -2.75 7.07
N GLU A 74 16.73 -2.87 7.08
CA GLU A 74 17.45 -3.98 7.74
C GLU A 74 17.21 -3.99 9.25
N GLN A 75 17.25 -2.83 9.90
CA GLN A 75 16.95 -2.70 11.34
C GLN A 75 15.51 -3.10 11.67
N LEU A 76 14.54 -2.73 10.84
CA LEU A 76 13.15 -3.15 11.02
C LEU A 76 13.03 -4.68 11.00
N PHE A 77 13.61 -5.36 10.00
CA PHE A 77 13.52 -6.82 9.92
C PHE A 77 14.35 -7.52 11.00
N ALA A 78 15.43 -6.91 11.50
CA ALA A 78 16.16 -7.40 12.68
C ALA A 78 15.29 -7.32 13.94
N ALA A 79 14.53 -6.26 14.14
CA ALA A 79 13.58 -6.14 15.25
C ALA A 79 12.41 -7.13 15.16
N LEU A 80 12.05 -7.56 13.96
CA LEU A 80 11.00 -8.55 13.70
C LEU A 80 11.51 -10.01 13.73
N ALA A 81 12.82 -10.23 13.95
CA ALA A 81 13.41 -11.57 13.97
C ALA A 81 12.74 -12.44 15.04
N GLY A 82 12.42 -13.69 14.69
CA GLY A 82 11.71 -14.63 15.56
C GLY A 82 10.17 -14.48 15.56
N ARG A 83 9.65 -13.36 15.07
CA ARG A 83 8.20 -13.11 14.93
C ARG A 83 7.90 -12.33 13.65
N LEU A 84 8.23 -12.92 12.51
CA LEU A 84 8.05 -12.30 11.21
C LEU A 84 6.55 -12.10 10.86
N PRO A 85 6.19 -11.00 10.16
CA PRO A 85 4.86 -10.86 9.61
C PRO A 85 4.61 -11.92 8.52
N SER A 86 3.40 -12.43 8.41
CA SER A 86 2.97 -13.30 7.31
C SER A 86 2.56 -12.51 6.06
N VAL A 87 2.22 -11.22 6.26
CA VAL A 87 1.80 -10.29 5.19
C VAL A 87 2.59 -9.00 5.29
N LEU A 88 3.13 -8.54 4.15
CA LEU A 88 3.72 -7.21 3.99
C LEU A 88 2.79 -6.35 3.11
N VAL A 89 2.38 -5.20 3.63
CA VAL A 89 1.66 -4.17 2.88
C VAL A 89 2.61 -3.01 2.57
N ASN A 90 3.05 -2.91 1.33
CA ASN A 90 3.83 -1.80 0.82
C ASN A 90 2.90 -0.64 0.44
N ASN A 91 2.57 0.20 1.41
CA ASN A 91 1.70 1.36 1.23
C ASN A 91 2.48 2.69 1.28
N ALA A 92 3.67 2.72 1.88
CA ALA A 92 4.47 3.95 1.92
C ALA A 92 4.63 4.54 0.51
N GLY A 93 4.31 5.82 0.38
CA GLY A 93 4.38 6.52 -0.88
C GLY A 93 4.26 8.04 -0.70
N MET A 94 4.66 8.75 -1.73
CA MET A 94 4.55 10.20 -1.81
C MET A 94 4.15 10.64 -3.22
N GLU A 95 3.57 11.82 -3.29
CA GLU A 95 3.30 12.55 -4.54
C GLU A 95 3.98 13.92 -4.41
N PRO A 96 4.84 14.31 -5.37
CA PRO A 96 5.66 15.53 -5.25
C PRO A 96 4.86 16.82 -5.50
N GLY A 97 3.59 16.73 -5.83
CA GLY A 97 2.76 17.83 -6.32
C GLY A 97 2.55 17.76 -7.85
N VAL A 98 1.95 18.80 -8.41
CA VAL A 98 1.62 18.87 -9.84
C VAL A 98 2.60 19.82 -10.53
N PHE A 99 3.49 19.25 -11.37
CA PHE A 99 4.51 19.99 -12.13
C PHE A 99 4.51 19.54 -13.59
N SER A 100 4.76 20.45 -14.52
CA SER A 100 5.12 20.04 -15.88
C SER A 100 6.35 19.14 -15.84
N PHE A 101 6.42 18.14 -16.72
CA PHE A 101 7.63 17.29 -16.78
C PHE A 101 8.90 18.08 -17.14
N LEU A 102 8.75 19.26 -17.75
CA LEU A 102 9.85 20.17 -18.09
C LEU A 102 10.37 20.95 -16.87
N ASP A 103 9.51 21.16 -15.86
CA ASP A 103 9.80 21.99 -14.69
C ASP A 103 10.08 21.16 -13.43
N LEU A 104 9.89 19.83 -13.53
CA LEU A 104 10.21 18.91 -12.45
C LEU A 104 11.73 18.79 -12.30
N ASP A 105 12.24 19.08 -11.11
CA ASP A 105 13.65 18.91 -10.81
C ASP A 105 14.03 17.44 -10.53
N GLU A 106 15.31 17.15 -10.62
CA GLU A 106 15.87 15.81 -10.37
C GLU A 106 15.61 15.36 -8.92
N ALA A 107 15.64 16.27 -7.96
CA ALA A 107 15.39 15.95 -6.55
C ALA A 107 13.95 15.46 -6.31
N GLY A 108 12.95 16.09 -6.91
CA GLY A 108 11.56 15.67 -6.85
C GLY A 108 11.32 14.32 -7.56
N TRP A 109 12.00 14.11 -8.69
CA TRP A 109 12.01 12.82 -9.36
C TRP A 109 12.59 11.73 -8.46
N ASP A 110 13.79 11.93 -7.95
CA ASP A 110 14.52 10.95 -7.13
C ASP A 110 13.77 10.64 -5.84
N ALA A 111 13.25 11.64 -5.14
CA ALA A 111 12.46 11.45 -3.93
C ALA A 111 11.24 10.55 -4.19
N THR A 112 10.55 10.78 -5.31
CA THR A 112 9.36 9.98 -5.67
C THR A 112 9.72 8.54 -6.04
N ILE A 113 10.71 8.36 -6.91
CA ILE A 113 11.15 7.02 -7.34
C ILE A 113 11.75 6.24 -6.16
N ASN A 114 12.58 6.90 -5.35
CA ASN A 114 13.19 6.25 -4.18
C ASN A 114 12.16 5.82 -3.14
N THR A 115 11.12 6.63 -2.89
CA THR A 115 10.08 6.26 -1.94
C THR A 115 9.14 5.20 -2.52
N ASN A 116 8.53 5.47 -3.69
CA ASN A 116 7.41 4.68 -4.18
C ASN A 116 7.83 3.36 -4.81
N LEU A 117 8.97 3.33 -5.51
CA LEU A 117 9.42 2.17 -6.26
C LEU A 117 10.59 1.45 -5.59
N LYS A 118 11.69 2.15 -5.35
CA LYS A 118 12.86 1.55 -4.70
C LYS A 118 12.54 1.10 -3.27
N GLY A 119 11.81 1.92 -2.49
CA GLY A 119 11.38 1.57 -1.15
C GLY A 119 10.49 0.33 -1.13
N THR A 120 9.53 0.23 -2.05
CA THR A 120 8.70 -0.97 -2.23
C THR A 120 9.57 -2.21 -2.52
N TRP A 121 10.58 -2.08 -3.38
CA TRP A 121 11.52 -3.17 -3.68
C TRP A 121 12.39 -3.54 -2.47
N LEU A 122 12.94 -2.55 -1.74
CA LEU A 122 13.75 -2.82 -0.54
C LEU A 122 12.96 -3.61 0.50
N MET A 123 11.74 -3.18 0.80
CA MET A 123 10.84 -3.86 1.74
C MET A 123 10.50 -5.28 1.29
N ALA A 124 10.08 -5.44 0.03
CA ALA A 124 9.73 -6.75 -0.53
C ALA A 124 10.94 -7.71 -0.51
N ARG A 125 12.13 -7.22 -0.87
CA ARG A 125 13.38 -7.99 -0.84
C ARG A 125 13.75 -8.42 0.58
N ALA A 126 13.65 -7.53 1.55
CA ALA A 126 13.98 -7.83 2.94
C ALA A 126 12.99 -8.86 3.52
N ALA A 127 11.68 -8.68 3.32
CA ALA A 127 10.66 -9.65 3.71
C ALA A 127 10.89 -11.02 3.09
N ALA A 128 11.09 -11.08 1.77
CA ALA A 128 11.31 -12.33 1.06
C ALA A 128 12.57 -13.09 1.53
N ARG A 129 13.65 -12.36 1.87
CA ARG A 129 14.85 -12.95 2.45
C ARG A 129 14.59 -13.53 3.84
N ALA A 130 13.94 -12.74 4.72
CA ALA A 130 13.62 -13.17 6.07
C ALA A 130 12.72 -14.41 6.08
N TRP A 131 11.67 -14.42 5.25
CA TRP A 131 10.80 -15.60 5.10
C TRP A 131 11.56 -16.82 4.58
N ARG A 132 12.38 -16.66 3.55
CA ARG A 132 13.18 -17.76 2.99
C ARG A 132 14.16 -18.34 4.01
N GLU A 133 14.85 -17.50 4.77
CA GLU A 133 15.80 -17.91 5.82
C GLU A 133 15.10 -18.64 6.96
N ALA A 134 13.86 -18.25 7.27
CA ALA A 134 13.03 -18.91 8.27
C ALA A 134 12.31 -20.17 7.74
N GLY A 135 12.44 -20.50 6.45
CA GLY A 135 11.69 -21.61 5.82
C GLY A 135 10.18 -21.36 5.69
N LEU A 136 9.77 -20.09 5.68
CA LEU A 136 8.37 -19.66 5.62
C LEU A 136 8.01 -19.17 4.20
N GLY A 137 6.73 -19.27 3.87
CA GLY A 137 6.12 -18.50 2.79
C GLY A 137 5.71 -17.10 3.27
N GLY A 138 5.22 -16.28 2.33
CA GLY A 138 4.74 -14.93 2.67
C GLY A 138 3.83 -14.34 1.60
N ASN A 139 3.16 -13.27 1.97
CA ASN A 139 2.23 -12.55 1.10
C ASN A 139 2.57 -11.06 1.05
N ILE A 140 2.72 -10.52 -0.15
CA ILE A 140 3.01 -9.11 -0.38
C ILE A 140 1.81 -8.46 -1.07
N VAL A 141 1.31 -7.38 -0.49
CA VAL A 141 0.30 -6.51 -1.08
C VAL A 141 0.93 -5.13 -1.34
N ASN A 142 1.15 -4.81 -2.59
CA ASN A 142 1.68 -3.51 -3.00
C ASN A 142 0.55 -2.52 -3.28
N VAL A 143 0.65 -1.29 -2.80
CA VAL A 143 -0.27 -0.21 -3.16
C VAL A 143 0.26 0.52 -4.40
N ALA A 144 -0.33 0.19 -5.55
CA ALA A 144 -0.10 0.86 -6.83
C ALA A 144 -1.00 2.10 -6.98
N SER A 145 -1.52 2.35 -8.16
CA SER A 145 -2.51 3.39 -8.51
C SER A 145 -3.10 3.10 -9.88
N ILE A 146 -4.28 3.62 -10.19
CA ILE A 146 -4.78 3.65 -11.57
C ILE A 146 -3.85 4.44 -12.50
N LEU A 147 -3.05 5.37 -11.97
CA LEU A 147 -2.05 6.12 -12.74
C LEU A 147 -0.85 5.25 -13.20
N ALA A 148 -0.80 3.99 -12.80
CA ALA A 148 0.06 2.98 -13.43
C ALA A 148 -0.41 2.59 -14.85
N PHE A 149 -1.68 2.86 -15.18
CA PHE A 149 -2.34 2.45 -16.43
C PHE A 149 -2.91 3.63 -17.22
N ARG A 150 -3.24 4.71 -16.53
CA ARG A 150 -3.85 5.92 -17.11
C ARG A 150 -2.95 7.12 -16.87
N GLN A 151 -2.94 8.05 -17.81
CA GLN A 151 -2.09 9.24 -17.75
C GLN A 151 -2.83 10.41 -17.10
N GLN A 152 -2.09 11.20 -16.33
CA GLN A 152 -2.51 12.49 -15.81
C GLN A 152 -1.38 13.49 -15.99
N LYS A 153 -1.71 14.71 -16.38
CA LYS A 153 -0.73 15.79 -16.50
C LYS A 153 -0.17 16.16 -15.12
N GLY A 154 1.12 16.46 -15.08
CA GLY A 154 1.77 17.04 -13.91
C GLY A 154 2.22 16.05 -12.84
N VAL A 155 2.05 14.74 -13.01
CA VAL A 155 2.39 13.71 -12.02
C VAL A 155 3.35 12.66 -12.58
N THR A 156 4.24 13.05 -13.45
CA THR A 156 5.13 12.13 -14.20
C THR A 156 5.88 11.13 -13.30
N PRO A 157 6.64 11.52 -12.26
CA PRO A 157 7.40 10.57 -11.46
C PRO A 157 6.48 9.64 -10.67
N TYR A 158 5.34 10.15 -10.20
CA TYR A 158 4.36 9.32 -9.51
C TYR A 158 3.79 8.22 -10.43
N ALA A 159 3.29 8.60 -11.61
CA ALA A 159 2.75 7.63 -12.57
C ALA A 159 3.79 6.58 -12.98
N VAL A 160 5.03 7.01 -13.28
CA VAL A 160 6.14 6.11 -13.62
C VAL A 160 6.45 5.17 -12.44
N SER A 161 6.54 5.70 -11.21
CA SER A 161 6.78 4.89 -10.03
C SER A 161 5.70 3.82 -9.82
N LYS A 162 4.41 4.18 -10.00
CA LYS A 162 3.29 3.25 -9.82
C LYS A 162 3.19 2.21 -10.94
N ALA A 163 3.56 2.55 -12.18
CA ALA A 163 3.74 1.60 -13.26
C ALA A 163 4.89 0.62 -12.95
N GLY A 164 5.99 1.13 -12.41
CA GLY A 164 7.10 0.30 -11.91
C GLY A 164 6.67 -0.66 -10.81
N VAL A 165 5.83 -0.24 -9.86
CA VAL A 165 5.29 -1.10 -8.79
C VAL A 165 4.43 -2.23 -9.37
N VAL A 166 3.61 -1.95 -10.40
CA VAL A 166 2.83 -3.00 -11.08
C VAL A 166 3.74 -4.03 -11.72
N GLN A 167 4.78 -3.60 -12.43
CA GLN A 167 5.74 -4.53 -13.04
C GLN A 167 6.55 -5.29 -11.98
N LEU A 168 6.99 -4.61 -10.92
CA LEU A 168 7.69 -5.21 -9.78
C LEU A 168 6.84 -6.30 -9.11
N THR A 169 5.53 -6.05 -8.94
CA THR A 169 4.57 -7.04 -8.41
C THR A 169 4.59 -8.34 -9.21
N LYS A 170 4.57 -8.24 -10.53
CA LYS A 170 4.60 -9.41 -11.43
C LYS A 170 5.94 -10.16 -11.36
N GLN A 171 7.05 -9.43 -11.31
CA GLN A 171 8.39 -10.04 -11.19
C GLN A 171 8.57 -10.77 -9.85
N ILE A 172 8.16 -10.16 -8.74
CA ILE A 172 8.21 -10.79 -7.41
C ILE A 172 7.31 -12.03 -7.40
N ALA A 173 6.11 -11.96 -7.98
CA ALA A 173 5.20 -13.09 -8.06
C ALA A 173 5.83 -14.27 -8.82
N LEU A 174 6.46 -14.00 -9.97
CA LEU A 174 7.11 -15.03 -10.79
C LEU A 174 8.31 -15.66 -10.08
N GLU A 175 9.21 -14.84 -9.54
CA GLU A 175 10.45 -15.32 -8.93
C GLU A 175 10.24 -15.90 -7.52
N GLY A 176 9.25 -15.37 -6.78
CA GLY A 176 8.93 -15.73 -5.41
C GLY A 176 8.12 -17.02 -5.27
N ALA A 177 7.37 -17.44 -6.30
CA ALA A 177 6.47 -18.58 -6.25
C ALA A 177 7.15 -19.87 -5.76
N ARG A 178 8.38 -20.13 -6.19
CA ARG A 178 9.18 -21.28 -5.74
C ARG A 178 9.52 -21.28 -4.25
N PHE A 179 9.34 -20.15 -3.57
CA PHE A 179 9.54 -19.97 -2.13
C PHE A 179 8.22 -19.79 -1.39
N SER A 180 7.10 -20.20 -1.99
CA SER A 180 5.75 -20.02 -1.44
C SER A 180 5.39 -18.56 -1.17
N LEU A 181 5.94 -17.62 -1.97
CA LEU A 181 5.60 -16.20 -1.88
C LEU A 181 4.49 -15.86 -2.87
N ARG A 182 3.54 -15.05 -2.42
CA ARG A 182 2.56 -14.40 -3.28
C ARG A 182 2.82 -12.89 -3.29
N CYS A 183 2.60 -12.26 -4.41
CA CYS A 183 2.72 -10.81 -4.53
C CYS A 183 1.61 -10.29 -5.45
N ASN A 184 0.75 -9.44 -4.91
CA ASN A 184 -0.34 -8.81 -5.66
C ASN A 184 -0.34 -7.31 -5.39
N ALA A 185 -1.10 -6.54 -6.17
CA ALA A 185 -1.24 -5.11 -5.98
C ALA A 185 -2.71 -4.68 -5.86
N LEU A 186 -2.96 -3.68 -5.03
CA LEU A 186 -4.16 -2.87 -5.00
C LEU A 186 -3.87 -1.58 -5.78
N ALA A 187 -4.71 -1.23 -6.73
CA ALA A 187 -4.58 0.00 -7.51
C ALA A 187 -5.78 0.93 -7.24
N PRO A 188 -5.66 1.84 -6.27
CA PRO A 188 -6.68 2.82 -5.97
C PRO A 188 -6.92 3.80 -7.12
N GLY A 189 -8.19 4.19 -7.31
CA GLY A 189 -8.57 5.39 -8.03
C GLY A 189 -8.48 6.64 -7.14
N TYR A 190 -9.22 7.68 -7.52
CA TYR A 190 -9.35 8.86 -6.67
C TYR A 190 -10.25 8.57 -5.48
N PHE A 191 -9.77 8.90 -4.29
CA PHE A 191 -10.54 8.77 -3.05
C PHE A 191 -10.41 10.02 -2.19
N ARG A 192 -11.39 10.23 -1.32
CA ARG A 192 -11.38 11.35 -0.38
C ARG A 192 -10.30 11.14 0.68
N SER A 193 -9.34 12.03 0.70
CA SER A 193 -8.25 12.09 1.68
C SER A 193 -8.05 13.54 2.12
N ALA A 194 -7.24 13.77 3.13
CA ALA A 194 -6.87 15.13 3.53
C ALA A 194 -6.24 15.94 2.37
N VAL A 195 -5.53 15.27 1.46
CA VAL A 195 -4.90 15.91 0.29
C VAL A 195 -5.93 16.26 -0.78
N SER A 196 -6.87 15.34 -1.07
CA SER A 196 -7.87 15.53 -2.13
C SER A 196 -9.10 16.33 -1.70
N ALA A 197 -9.35 16.47 -0.40
CA ALA A 197 -10.54 17.12 0.14
C ALA A 197 -10.74 18.53 -0.43
N ARG A 198 -9.67 19.34 -0.51
CA ARG A 198 -9.74 20.71 -1.05
C ARG A 198 -10.28 20.74 -2.49
N LEU A 199 -9.84 19.82 -3.35
CA LEU A 199 -10.32 19.71 -4.72
C LEU A 199 -11.77 19.20 -4.75
N LEU A 200 -12.06 18.17 -3.97
CA LEU A 200 -13.38 17.54 -3.95
C LEU A 200 -14.48 18.43 -3.32
N ASP A 201 -14.10 19.43 -2.53
CA ASP A 201 -15.00 20.42 -1.95
C ASP A 201 -15.04 21.73 -2.76
N SER A 202 -14.35 21.78 -3.91
CA SER A 202 -14.28 22.96 -4.79
C SER A 202 -15.33 22.92 -5.91
N PRO A 203 -15.62 24.05 -6.57
CA PRO A 203 -16.48 24.08 -7.75
C PRO A 203 -15.99 23.21 -8.91
N GLU A 204 -14.69 22.92 -8.97
CA GLU A 204 -14.05 22.08 -9.99
C GLU A 204 -14.28 20.57 -9.75
N ALA A 205 -14.83 20.18 -8.62
CA ALA A 205 -15.06 18.78 -8.22
C ALA A 205 -15.87 18.02 -9.27
N GLU A 206 -16.93 18.63 -9.82
CA GLU A 206 -17.78 17.98 -10.82
C GLU A 206 -16.99 17.63 -12.09
N ALA A 207 -16.19 18.56 -12.60
CA ALA A 207 -15.36 18.35 -13.78
C ALA A 207 -14.30 17.26 -13.54
N PHE A 208 -13.74 17.21 -12.31
CA PHE A 208 -12.79 16.21 -11.88
C PHE A 208 -13.42 14.81 -11.75
N LEU A 209 -14.65 14.71 -11.24
CA LEU A 209 -15.37 13.46 -11.04
C LEU A 209 -16.07 12.94 -12.31
N ARG A 210 -16.30 13.81 -13.28
CA ARG A 210 -17.01 13.49 -14.53
C ARG A 210 -16.45 12.28 -15.29
N PRO A 211 -15.12 12.07 -15.38
CA PRO A 211 -14.55 10.90 -16.05
C PRO A 211 -14.79 9.59 -15.30
N ILE A 212 -15.17 9.62 -14.03
CA ILE A 212 -15.43 8.43 -13.23
C ILE A 212 -16.86 7.95 -13.50
N PRO A 213 -17.09 6.73 -14.00
CA PRO A 213 -18.44 6.22 -14.30
C PRO A 213 -19.40 6.28 -13.10
N GLN A 214 -18.92 5.99 -11.88
CA GLN A 214 -19.72 6.10 -10.66
C GLN A 214 -19.93 7.55 -10.17
N ARG A 215 -19.35 8.56 -10.83
CA ARG A 215 -19.55 10.00 -10.56
C ARG A 215 -19.21 10.43 -9.13
N ARG A 216 -18.38 9.69 -8.45
CA ARG A 216 -17.90 10.02 -7.11
C ARG A 216 -16.42 9.64 -6.94
N ALA A 217 -15.74 10.31 -6.03
CA ALA A 217 -14.52 9.77 -5.46
C ALA A 217 -14.85 8.59 -4.54
N GLY A 218 -13.93 7.65 -4.41
CA GLY A 218 -14.03 6.60 -3.41
C GLY A 218 -13.88 7.15 -1.99
N VAL A 219 -14.32 6.37 -1.02
CA VAL A 219 -13.96 6.50 0.39
C VAL A 219 -13.02 5.37 0.77
N LEU A 220 -12.36 5.45 1.92
CA LEU A 220 -11.37 4.44 2.30
C LEU A 220 -11.99 3.04 2.43
N GLU A 221 -13.23 2.97 2.88
CA GLU A 221 -14.02 1.73 3.04
C GLU A 221 -14.32 1.03 1.71
N ASP A 222 -14.29 1.74 0.57
CA ASP A 222 -14.45 1.12 -0.76
C ASP A 222 -13.30 0.13 -1.08
N TYR A 223 -12.17 0.22 -0.39
CA TYR A 223 -11.00 -0.65 -0.59
C TYR A 223 -11.01 -1.90 0.28
N ASP A 224 -11.87 -1.96 1.32
CA ASP A 224 -11.86 -2.99 2.35
C ASP A 224 -11.96 -4.39 1.77
N GLY A 225 -12.94 -4.63 0.92
CA GLY A 225 -13.15 -5.94 0.31
C GLY A 225 -11.97 -6.41 -0.54
N ALA A 226 -11.35 -5.51 -1.31
CA ALA A 226 -10.19 -5.82 -2.12
C ALA A 226 -8.95 -6.08 -1.26
N PHE A 227 -8.73 -5.29 -0.20
CA PHE A 227 -7.64 -5.51 0.74
C PHE A 227 -7.79 -6.85 1.47
N LEU A 228 -8.95 -7.12 2.07
CA LEU A 228 -9.22 -8.37 2.80
C LEU A 228 -9.03 -9.60 1.89
N LEU A 229 -9.47 -9.52 0.62
CA LEU A 229 -9.22 -10.57 -0.36
C LEU A 229 -7.72 -10.78 -0.57
N LEU A 230 -6.96 -9.70 -0.85
CA LEU A 230 -5.53 -9.80 -1.18
C LEU A 230 -4.67 -10.21 0.01
N ALA A 231 -4.97 -9.71 1.21
CA ALA A 231 -4.23 -10.02 2.43
C ALA A 231 -4.55 -11.42 2.98
N GLY A 232 -5.79 -11.88 2.83
CA GLY A 232 -6.29 -13.11 3.41
C GLY A 232 -6.04 -14.37 2.56
N ARG A 233 -6.52 -15.50 3.10
CA ARG A 233 -6.40 -16.84 2.49
C ARG A 233 -7.31 -17.03 1.28
N ALA A 234 -8.35 -16.21 1.12
CA ALA A 234 -9.25 -16.27 -0.03
C ALA A 234 -8.52 -16.04 -1.38
N SER A 235 -7.35 -15.39 -1.35
CA SER A 235 -6.47 -15.21 -2.51
C SER A 235 -5.29 -16.19 -2.58
N ALA A 236 -5.37 -17.35 -1.93
CA ALA A 236 -4.24 -18.29 -1.84
C ALA A 236 -3.68 -18.73 -3.21
N HIS A 237 -4.50 -18.73 -4.26
CA HIS A 237 -4.08 -19.05 -5.64
C HIS A 237 -3.94 -17.81 -6.54
N MET A 238 -3.89 -16.60 -5.94
CA MET A 238 -3.69 -15.34 -6.68
C MET A 238 -2.27 -14.83 -6.43
N THR A 239 -1.53 -14.63 -7.51
CA THR A 239 -0.22 -13.96 -7.50
C THR A 239 0.00 -13.21 -8.80
N GLY A 240 0.72 -12.09 -8.79
CA GLY A 240 0.98 -11.24 -9.95
C GLY A 240 -0.23 -10.40 -10.40
N GLN A 241 -1.33 -10.38 -9.64
CA GLN A 241 -2.55 -9.69 -10.00
C GLN A 241 -2.56 -8.25 -9.52
N VAL A 242 -3.32 -7.41 -10.22
CA VAL A 242 -3.61 -6.03 -9.82
C VAL A 242 -5.12 -5.86 -9.74
N ILE A 243 -5.63 -5.54 -8.56
CA ILE A 243 -7.05 -5.24 -8.37
C ILE A 243 -7.21 -3.72 -8.34
N THR A 244 -8.00 -3.20 -9.26
CA THR A 244 -8.37 -1.78 -9.30
C THR A 244 -9.66 -1.53 -8.55
N VAL A 245 -9.68 -0.45 -7.76
CA VAL A 245 -10.88 0.06 -7.07
C VAL A 245 -10.97 1.55 -7.38
N ASP A 246 -11.71 1.91 -8.42
CA ASP A 246 -11.62 3.22 -9.07
C ASP A 246 -12.97 3.78 -9.58
N GLY A 247 -14.08 3.14 -9.23
CA GLY A 247 -15.40 3.53 -9.73
C GLY A 247 -15.57 3.41 -11.25
N GLY A 248 -14.72 2.59 -11.90
CA GLY A 248 -14.71 2.37 -13.35
C GLY A 248 -13.87 3.39 -14.13
N HIS A 249 -13.04 4.19 -13.46
CA HIS A 249 -12.27 5.25 -14.11
C HIS A 249 -11.32 4.73 -15.20
N LEU A 250 -10.72 3.54 -15.04
CA LEU A 250 -9.84 2.93 -16.06
C LEU A 250 -10.57 2.51 -17.33
N VAL A 251 -11.87 2.21 -17.25
CA VAL A 251 -12.68 1.75 -18.39
C VAL A 251 -13.60 2.84 -18.94
N SER A 252 -13.48 4.08 -18.42
CA SER A 252 -14.26 5.19 -18.94
C SER A 252 -13.85 5.52 -20.38
N SER A 253 -14.85 5.77 -21.23
CA SER A 253 -14.63 6.29 -22.59
C SER A 253 -14.00 7.69 -22.56
N LEU A 254 -13.33 8.06 -23.64
CA LEU A 254 -12.82 9.42 -23.87
C LEU A 254 -13.94 10.44 -23.94
#